data_3c3a5fe810b0677323a14196c8a09cff
#
_entry.id   3c3a5fe810b0677323a14196c8a09cff
#
_cell.length_a   1.000
_cell.length_b   1.000
_cell.length_c   1.000
_cell.angle_alpha   90.00
_cell.angle_beta   90.00
_cell.angle_gamma   90.00
#
_symmetry.space_group_name_H-M   'P 1'
#
loop_
_entity.id
_entity.type
_entity.pdbx_description
1 polymer ?
#
loop_
_entity_poly.entity_id
_entity_poly.type
_entity_poly.pdbx_seq_one_letter_code
_entity_poly.pdbx_strand_id
1 'polypeptide(L)'
;MKSLADSEATITAAAERLIAGWTALAKRWDPVVLIVAVSGLLVLPLVWFRGFNSDDGVALTLAQTAITDGQWLTPHMFNLRFAERPVLLSWVIALISLPFGGVTEFTARLPIILSLLGGCLLIFALLRRVVSAPAALFGVALFLACPLVVRAYVAVTADLPLAVLLFLGFYVWWIGLAATRLTIGRWISIGCILALAALLKGPQPVAYFFLGVGAYIAVRRSWPQLPGLILAGVICVIPVAAWYAYVYTPGDESTWALFMRLDKVRSATLPHPLRAAANVFAETLPASLFAGVYLLTGGNRRGGQALSDFVLALACYAFVCTIALLFWPGGEAARYFFPMVLPLCVLGGLAFDSLSVRRPLFVASVLLATLGILAYAAVYSAIASPLLATQFRSSKIDAARIMERLRAAPAPVYRAGPAALNEFSYLPVRVATVDMRTLDALRGPAWIVAQTPEADELLAKRKGALHLVLAFGRPQQLRLLRLDDNRR
;
A
#
# COMPACT_ATOMS: atom_id res chain seq x y z
N MET A 1 -16.15 -47.17 -16.84
CA MET A 1 -16.16 -46.86 -15.39
C MET A 1 -14.85 -47.15 -14.67
N LYS A 2 -14.18 -48.31 -14.86
CA LYS A 2 -12.85 -48.58 -14.23
C LYS A 2 -11.78 -47.51 -14.59
N SER A 3 -11.67 -47.10 -15.84
CA SER A 3 -10.66 -46.11 -16.31
C SER A 3 -10.84 -44.71 -15.70
N LEU A 4 -12.07 -44.28 -15.40
CA LEU A 4 -12.34 -43.01 -14.72
C LEU A 4 -11.97 -43.05 -13.23
N ALA A 5 -12.29 -44.16 -12.55
CA ALA A 5 -11.92 -44.34 -11.14
C ALA A 5 -10.39 -44.42 -10.94
N ASP A 6 -9.68 -45.08 -11.86
CA ASP A 6 -8.22 -45.15 -11.85
C ASP A 6 -7.57 -43.78 -12.12
N SER A 7 -8.20 -42.96 -12.98
CA SER A 7 -7.75 -41.57 -13.26
C SER A 7 -7.96 -40.65 -12.03
N GLU A 8 -9.12 -40.74 -11.38
CA GLU A 8 -9.40 -39.96 -10.15
C GLU A 8 -8.46 -40.31 -9.00
N ALA A 9 -8.18 -41.61 -8.82
CA ALA A 9 -7.23 -42.07 -7.81
C ALA A 9 -5.83 -41.56 -8.07
N THR A 10 -5.39 -41.52 -9.34
CA THR A 10 -4.07 -41.01 -9.75
C THR A 10 -3.96 -39.50 -9.49
N ILE A 11 -4.99 -38.72 -9.82
CA ILE A 11 -5.00 -37.27 -9.61
C ILE A 11 -5.01 -36.96 -8.10
N THR A 12 -5.77 -37.68 -7.30
CA THR A 12 -5.81 -37.51 -5.83
C THR A 12 -4.45 -37.83 -5.21
N ALA A 13 -3.79 -38.90 -5.63
CA ALA A 13 -2.44 -39.24 -5.17
C ALA A 13 -1.39 -38.21 -5.57
N ALA A 14 -1.53 -37.53 -6.72
CA ALA A 14 -0.67 -36.44 -7.14
C ALA A 14 -0.88 -35.20 -6.26
N ALA A 15 -2.11 -34.86 -5.92
CA ALA A 15 -2.45 -33.77 -5.01
C ALA A 15 -1.88 -33.99 -3.61
N GLU A 16 -2.01 -35.17 -3.07
CA GLU A 16 -1.42 -35.54 -1.77
C GLU A 16 0.10 -35.45 -1.77
N ARG A 17 0.76 -35.90 -2.86
CA ARG A 17 2.21 -35.76 -3.02
C ARG A 17 2.65 -34.30 -3.06
N LEU A 18 1.91 -33.40 -3.71
CA LEU A 18 2.20 -31.97 -3.73
C LEU A 18 2.10 -31.35 -2.34
N ILE A 19 1.04 -31.66 -1.59
CA ILE A 19 0.83 -31.20 -0.21
C ILE A 19 1.95 -31.74 0.71
N ALA A 20 2.31 -33.02 0.55
CA ALA A 20 3.40 -33.64 1.31
C ALA A 20 4.75 -32.98 0.98
N GLY A 21 5.02 -32.67 -0.29
CA GLY A 21 6.22 -31.94 -0.72
C GLY A 21 6.32 -30.54 -0.09
N TRP A 22 5.22 -29.78 -0.09
CA TRP A 22 5.15 -28.50 0.62
C TRP A 22 5.42 -28.66 2.11
N THR A 23 4.80 -29.67 2.75
CA THR A 23 4.99 -29.94 4.17
C THR A 23 6.43 -30.33 4.50
N ALA A 24 7.08 -31.09 3.65
CA ALA A 24 8.49 -31.46 3.79
C ALA A 24 9.42 -30.26 3.66
N LEU A 25 9.16 -29.39 2.67
CA LEU A 25 9.91 -28.13 2.48
C LEU A 25 9.82 -27.23 3.72
N ALA A 26 8.61 -27.05 4.24
CA ALA A 26 8.32 -26.23 5.42
C ALA A 26 8.93 -26.77 6.71
N LYS A 27 9.21 -28.07 6.78
CA LYS A 27 9.89 -28.71 7.93
C LYS A 27 11.41 -28.68 7.80
N ARG A 28 11.94 -28.59 6.57
CA ARG A 28 13.37 -28.65 6.29
C ARG A 28 14.10 -27.34 6.61
N TRP A 29 13.44 -26.22 6.42
CA TRP A 29 14.02 -24.88 6.55
C TRP A 29 13.44 -24.13 7.74
N ASP A 30 14.24 -23.26 8.36
CA ASP A 30 13.72 -22.31 9.32
C ASP A 30 12.68 -21.40 8.62
N PRO A 31 11.46 -21.30 9.16
CA PRO A 31 10.38 -20.56 8.51
C PRO A 31 10.69 -19.06 8.34
N VAL A 32 11.42 -18.45 9.30
CA VAL A 32 11.76 -17.02 9.21
C VAL A 32 12.79 -16.80 8.10
N VAL A 33 13.79 -17.68 8.02
CA VAL A 33 14.79 -17.63 6.93
C VAL A 33 14.10 -17.81 5.57
N LEU A 34 13.15 -18.74 5.46
CA LEU A 34 12.40 -18.95 4.22
C LEU A 34 11.56 -17.71 3.84
N ILE A 35 10.88 -17.11 4.79
CA ILE A 35 10.10 -15.87 4.59
C ILE A 35 11.00 -14.75 4.09
N VAL A 36 12.14 -14.52 4.74
CA VAL A 36 13.08 -13.45 4.36
C VAL A 36 13.68 -13.72 2.99
N ALA A 37 14.09 -14.96 2.71
CA ALA A 37 14.71 -15.34 1.43
C ALA A 37 13.72 -15.18 0.26
N VAL A 38 12.49 -15.68 0.40
CA VAL A 38 11.46 -15.56 -0.65
C VAL A 38 11.06 -14.09 -0.85
N SER A 39 10.80 -13.35 0.22
CA SER A 39 10.47 -11.92 0.11
C SER A 39 11.62 -11.13 -0.52
N GLY A 40 12.87 -11.42 -0.15
CA GLY A 40 14.06 -10.81 -0.75
C GLY A 40 14.16 -11.08 -2.25
N LEU A 41 13.98 -12.34 -2.67
CA LEU A 41 13.99 -12.73 -4.09
C LEU A 41 12.91 -11.99 -4.90
N LEU A 42 11.72 -11.81 -4.33
CA LEU A 42 10.61 -11.14 -5.00
C LEU A 42 10.82 -9.63 -5.12
N VAL A 43 11.48 -9.00 -4.16
CA VAL A 43 11.47 -7.53 -4.00
C VAL A 43 12.80 -6.87 -4.35
N LEU A 44 13.94 -7.45 -3.94
CA LEU A 44 15.24 -6.77 -4.06
C LEU A 44 15.60 -6.40 -5.51
N PRO A 45 15.40 -7.25 -6.54
CA PRO A 45 15.70 -6.82 -7.91
C PRO A 45 14.84 -5.61 -8.34
N LEU A 46 13.58 -5.55 -7.92
CA LEU A 46 12.68 -4.45 -8.26
C LEU A 46 13.15 -3.11 -7.69
N VAL A 47 13.85 -3.12 -6.55
CA VAL A 47 14.39 -1.89 -5.94
C VAL A 47 15.33 -1.17 -6.90
N TRP A 48 16.14 -1.92 -7.66
CA TRP A 48 17.12 -1.33 -8.57
C TRP A 48 16.61 -1.14 -10.00
N PHE A 49 15.69 -1.98 -10.45
CA PHE A 49 15.28 -2.00 -11.87
C PHE A 49 13.94 -1.32 -12.15
N ARG A 50 13.15 -1.00 -11.12
CA ARG A 50 11.89 -0.29 -11.28
C ARG A 50 12.02 1.17 -10.83
N GLY A 51 11.69 2.12 -11.69
CA GLY A 51 11.61 3.55 -11.35
C GLY A 51 10.37 3.86 -10.49
N PHE A 52 10.27 5.10 -10.05
CA PHE A 52 9.08 5.61 -9.37
C PHE A 52 7.93 5.79 -10.35
N ASN A 53 6.72 5.47 -9.92
CA ASN A 53 5.52 5.52 -10.74
C ASN A 53 4.32 6.00 -9.93
N SER A 54 3.29 6.52 -10.62
CA SER A 54 2.00 6.86 -10.04
C SER A 54 2.11 7.76 -8.80
N ASP A 55 1.54 7.32 -7.68
CA ASP A 55 1.46 8.09 -6.42
C ASP A 55 2.81 8.15 -5.65
N ASP A 56 3.85 7.43 -6.09
CA ASP A 56 5.17 7.44 -5.44
C ASP A 56 5.70 8.87 -5.30
N GLY A 57 5.57 9.69 -6.36
CA GLY A 57 6.07 11.05 -6.41
C GLY A 57 5.55 11.98 -5.31
N VAL A 58 4.35 11.73 -4.79
CA VAL A 58 3.79 12.54 -3.69
C VAL A 58 4.59 12.34 -2.41
N ALA A 59 4.77 11.08 -1.98
CA ALA A 59 5.49 10.78 -0.76
C ALA A 59 6.97 11.22 -0.83
N LEU A 60 7.57 11.07 -2.02
CA LEU A 60 8.97 11.42 -2.27
C LEU A 60 9.20 12.93 -2.27
N THR A 61 8.35 13.70 -2.96
CA THR A 61 8.45 15.16 -2.98
C THR A 61 8.31 15.73 -1.58
N LEU A 62 7.34 15.23 -0.79
CA LEU A 62 7.17 15.67 0.59
C LEU A 62 8.34 15.28 1.49
N ALA A 63 8.95 14.11 1.27
CA ALA A 63 10.15 13.70 1.99
C ALA A 63 11.36 14.57 1.62
N GLN A 64 11.51 14.89 0.33
CA GLN A 64 12.60 15.72 -0.16
C GLN A 64 12.49 17.15 0.39
N THR A 65 11.31 17.78 0.36
CA THR A 65 11.09 19.13 0.92
C THR A 65 11.27 19.18 2.43
N ALA A 66 10.96 18.11 3.15
CA ALA A 66 11.27 18.01 4.57
C ALA A 66 12.79 18.08 4.83
N ILE A 67 13.61 17.43 3.99
CA ILE A 67 15.07 17.43 4.11
C ILE A 67 15.67 18.78 3.64
N THR A 68 15.26 19.26 2.45
CA THR A 68 15.91 20.41 1.82
C THR A 68 15.48 21.75 2.41
N ASP A 69 14.21 21.86 2.80
CA ASP A 69 13.61 23.11 3.23
C ASP A 69 13.30 23.14 4.73
N GLY A 70 13.57 22.03 5.46
CA GLY A 70 13.30 21.92 6.90
C GLY A 70 11.80 21.88 7.25
N GLN A 71 10.93 21.63 6.27
CA GLN A 71 9.48 21.73 6.44
C GLN A 71 8.86 20.38 6.84
N TRP A 72 9.14 19.96 8.06
CA TRP A 72 8.66 18.68 8.58
C TRP A 72 7.18 18.69 8.98
N LEU A 73 6.78 19.68 9.76
CA LEU A 73 5.42 19.75 10.31
C LEU A 73 4.40 20.37 9.35
N THR A 74 4.83 21.30 8.51
CA THR A 74 4.02 21.91 7.45
C THR A 74 4.49 21.40 6.09
N PRO A 75 4.08 20.21 5.66
CA PRO A 75 4.59 19.65 4.42
C PRO A 75 4.18 20.50 3.22
N HIS A 76 5.13 20.67 2.30
CA HIS A 76 4.91 21.36 1.04
C HIS A 76 5.22 20.43 -0.12
N MET A 77 4.39 20.48 -1.11
CA MET A 77 4.65 19.85 -2.39
C MET A 77 5.05 20.97 -3.37
N PHE A 78 6.34 21.06 -3.61
CA PHE A 78 6.99 22.22 -4.24
C PHE A 78 6.86 23.47 -3.34
N ASN A 79 6.20 24.54 -3.80
CA ASN A 79 5.93 25.73 -2.99
C ASN A 79 4.49 25.77 -2.43
N LEU A 80 3.68 24.73 -2.71
CA LEU A 80 2.29 24.67 -2.26
C LEU A 80 2.18 23.85 -0.98
N ARG A 81 1.45 24.39 0.00
CA ARG A 81 1.18 23.69 1.25
C ARG A 81 0.35 22.44 0.99
N PHE A 82 0.79 21.32 1.58
CA PHE A 82 0.10 20.03 1.48
C PHE A 82 -0.62 19.72 2.79
N ALA A 83 -1.92 19.99 2.83
CA ALA A 83 -2.77 19.77 4.01
C ALA A 83 -3.80 18.64 3.82
N GLU A 84 -3.74 17.93 2.70
CA GLU A 84 -4.74 16.90 2.35
C GLU A 84 -4.79 15.76 3.37
N ARG A 85 -3.64 15.33 3.88
CA ARG A 85 -3.52 14.21 4.83
C ARG A 85 -2.19 14.25 5.56
N PRO A 86 -2.08 13.63 6.75
CA PRO A 86 -0.81 13.47 7.45
C PRO A 86 0.20 12.70 6.59
N VAL A 87 1.47 12.94 6.84
CA VAL A 87 2.57 12.54 5.94
C VAL A 87 3.61 11.66 6.63
N LEU A 88 3.18 10.79 7.55
CA LEU A 88 4.10 9.93 8.32
C LEU A 88 5.03 9.11 7.42
N LEU A 89 4.54 8.58 6.27
CA LEU A 89 5.39 7.85 5.33
C LEU A 89 6.53 8.73 4.82
N SER A 90 6.23 9.98 4.45
CA SER A 90 7.25 10.94 3.97
C SER A 90 8.26 11.28 5.06
N TRP A 91 7.82 11.42 6.32
CA TRP A 91 8.73 11.63 7.45
C TRP A 91 9.67 10.44 7.65
N VAL A 92 9.13 9.21 7.62
CA VAL A 92 9.96 7.99 7.75
C VAL A 92 10.98 7.90 6.62
N ILE A 93 10.56 8.15 5.37
CA ILE A 93 11.47 8.18 4.22
C ILE A 93 12.53 9.27 4.40
N ALA A 94 12.15 10.47 4.81
CA ALA A 94 13.08 11.58 5.02
C ALA A 94 14.12 11.24 6.09
N LEU A 95 13.68 10.73 7.26
CA LEU A 95 14.57 10.31 8.35
C LEU A 95 15.59 9.24 7.91
N ILE A 96 15.12 8.21 7.19
CA ILE A 96 16.00 7.16 6.66
C ILE A 96 16.97 7.72 5.62
N SER A 97 16.57 8.76 4.89
CA SER A 97 17.36 9.34 3.80
C SER A 97 18.41 10.36 4.27
N LEU A 98 18.30 10.90 5.49
CA LEU A 98 19.25 11.87 6.03
C LEU A 98 20.71 11.42 5.95
N PRO A 99 21.08 10.17 6.37
CA PRO A 99 22.47 9.71 6.28
C PRO A 99 22.99 9.55 4.86
N PHE A 100 22.10 9.48 3.86
CA PHE A 100 22.43 9.30 2.45
C PHE A 100 22.47 10.63 1.66
N GLY A 101 22.28 11.76 2.33
CA GLY A 101 22.29 13.08 1.70
C GLY A 101 21.04 13.39 0.85
N GLY A 102 20.01 12.56 0.88
CA GLY A 102 18.77 12.77 0.15
C GLY A 102 18.01 11.48 -0.14
N VAL A 103 16.82 11.62 -0.71
CA VAL A 103 15.94 10.50 -1.03
C VAL A 103 16.49 9.69 -2.21
N THR A 104 16.68 8.40 -2.01
CA THR A 104 17.09 7.42 -3.03
C THR A 104 16.01 6.38 -3.28
N GLU A 105 16.14 5.61 -4.38
CA GLU A 105 15.21 4.50 -4.66
C GLU A 105 15.20 3.47 -3.52
N PHE A 106 16.34 3.23 -2.89
CA PHE A 106 16.46 2.31 -1.77
C PHE A 106 15.81 2.88 -0.49
N THR A 107 16.17 4.10 -0.08
CA THR A 107 15.67 4.70 1.16
C THR A 107 14.16 4.93 1.12
N ALA A 108 13.62 5.24 -0.05
CA ALA A 108 12.19 5.41 -0.27
C ALA A 108 11.40 4.09 -0.13
N ARG A 109 11.98 2.97 -0.58
CA ARG A 109 11.34 1.65 -0.58
C ARG A 109 11.56 0.85 0.69
N LEU A 110 12.56 1.19 1.49
CA LEU A 110 12.87 0.48 2.71
C LEU A 110 11.68 0.36 3.68
N PRO A 111 10.89 1.41 3.95
CA PRO A 111 9.68 1.31 4.78
C PRO A 111 8.64 0.32 4.22
N ILE A 112 8.52 0.24 2.90
CA ILE A 112 7.58 -0.66 2.23
C ILE A 112 8.06 -2.12 2.37
N ILE A 113 9.34 -2.37 2.15
CA ILE A 113 9.97 -3.69 2.31
C ILE A 113 9.83 -4.19 3.75
N LEU A 114 10.13 -3.33 4.72
CA LEU A 114 9.98 -3.66 6.14
C LEU A 114 8.52 -3.94 6.50
N SER A 115 7.57 -3.21 5.91
CA SER A 115 6.14 -3.46 6.10
C SER A 115 5.72 -4.79 5.47
N LEU A 116 6.22 -5.15 4.28
CA LEU A 116 5.95 -6.45 3.66
C LEU A 116 6.43 -7.60 4.56
N LEU A 117 7.67 -7.52 5.02
CA LEU A 117 8.24 -8.51 5.94
C LEU A 117 7.47 -8.56 7.25
N GLY A 118 7.11 -7.40 7.81
CA GLY A 118 6.29 -7.30 9.01
C GLY A 118 4.93 -7.98 8.85
N GLY A 119 4.26 -7.78 7.70
CA GLY A 119 3.01 -8.46 7.36
C GLY A 119 3.16 -9.98 7.29
N CYS A 120 4.21 -10.47 6.62
CA CYS A 120 4.55 -11.89 6.56
C CYS A 120 4.76 -12.49 7.96
N LEU A 121 5.56 -11.82 8.78
CA LEU A 121 5.87 -12.28 10.15
C LEU A 121 4.64 -12.24 11.07
N LEU A 122 3.76 -11.23 10.94
CA LEU A 122 2.52 -11.15 11.71
C LEU A 122 1.57 -12.30 11.35
N ILE A 123 1.37 -12.57 10.06
CA ILE A 123 0.55 -13.71 9.59
C ILE A 123 1.12 -15.01 10.14
N PHE A 124 2.43 -15.22 9.97
CA PHE A 124 3.11 -16.42 10.46
C PHE A 124 2.97 -16.57 11.97
N ALA A 125 3.31 -15.53 12.75
CA ALA A 125 3.28 -15.57 14.21
C ALA A 125 1.87 -15.82 14.76
N LEU A 126 0.83 -15.26 14.12
CA LEU A 126 -0.55 -15.46 14.51
C LEU A 126 -1.00 -16.90 14.23
N LEU A 127 -0.73 -17.40 13.03
CA LEU A 127 -1.08 -18.75 12.59
C LEU A 127 -0.35 -19.84 13.41
N ARG A 128 0.94 -19.64 13.72
CA ARG A 128 1.71 -20.61 14.50
C ARG A 128 1.16 -20.90 15.89
N ARG A 129 0.25 -20.07 16.39
CA ARG A 129 -0.45 -20.30 17.67
C ARG A 129 -1.59 -21.32 17.56
N VAL A 130 -2.08 -21.58 16.34
CA VAL A 130 -3.31 -22.34 16.14
C VAL A 130 -3.19 -23.45 15.09
N VAL A 131 -2.18 -23.39 14.21
CA VAL A 131 -1.95 -24.38 13.15
C VAL A 131 -0.49 -24.79 12.99
N SER A 132 -0.25 -25.80 12.15
CA SER A 132 1.08 -26.30 11.80
C SER A 132 1.95 -25.26 11.06
N ALA A 133 3.30 -25.43 11.10
CA ALA A 133 4.22 -24.54 10.39
C ALA A 133 3.96 -24.51 8.86
N PRO A 134 3.70 -25.65 8.17
CA PRO A 134 3.35 -25.64 6.76
C PRO A 134 2.10 -24.83 6.45
N ALA A 135 1.07 -24.91 7.28
CA ALA A 135 -0.15 -24.14 7.13
C ALA A 135 0.07 -22.64 7.37
N ALA A 136 0.91 -22.30 8.36
CA ALA A 136 1.28 -20.91 8.62
C ALA A 136 2.09 -20.31 7.48
N LEU A 137 3.06 -21.04 6.92
CA LEU A 137 3.83 -20.63 5.74
C LEU A 137 2.95 -20.50 4.49
N PHE A 138 1.93 -21.34 4.37
CA PHE A 138 0.97 -21.22 3.27
C PHE A 138 0.16 -19.91 3.36
N GLY A 139 -0.25 -19.49 4.55
CA GLY A 139 -0.87 -18.18 4.77
C GLY A 139 0.04 -17.02 4.34
N VAL A 140 1.36 -17.13 4.61
CA VAL A 140 2.36 -16.15 4.13
C VAL A 140 2.50 -16.22 2.59
N ALA A 141 2.53 -17.41 2.01
CA ALA A 141 2.61 -17.57 0.56
C ALA A 141 1.39 -16.95 -0.16
N LEU A 142 0.18 -17.12 0.41
CA LEU A 142 -1.03 -16.46 -0.07
C LEU A 142 -0.91 -14.93 -0.04
N PHE A 143 -0.32 -14.37 1.03
CA PHE A 143 -0.10 -12.93 1.14
C PHE A 143 0.85 -12.42 0.06
N LEU A 144 1.99 -13.07 -0.10
CA LEU A 144 2.96 -12.72 -1.13
C LEU A 144 2.41 -12.93 -2.55
N ALA A 145 1.53 -13.90 -2.78
CA ALA A 145 0.92 -14.16 -4.09
C ALA A 145 -0.30 -13.28 -4.41
N CYS A 146 -0.82 -12.53 -3.43
CA CYS A 146 -2.00 -11.69 -3.63
C CYS A 146 -1.69 -10.57 -4.65
N PRO A 147 -2.47 -10.40 -5.75
CA PRO A 147 -2.21 -9.39 -6.78
C PRO A 147 -2.08 -7.98 -6.22
N LEU A 148 -2.90 -7.63 -5.24
CA LEU A 148 -2.83 -6.34 -4.57
C LEU A 148 -1.48 -6.13 -3.85
N VAL A 149 -0.93 -7.17 -3.23
CA VAL A 149 0.38 -7.15 -2.55
C VAL A 149 1.53 -7.15 -3.56
N VAL A 150 1.42 -7.94 -4.63
CA VAL A 150 2.42 -7.98 -5.73
C VAL A 150 2.64 -6.59 -6.33
N ARG A 151 1.56 -5.84 -6.55
CA ARG A 151 1.66 -4.45 -7.04
C ARG A 151 2.28 -3.51 -6.02
N ALA A 152 2.14 -3.80 -4.73
CA ALA A 152 2.66 -2.97 -3.65
C ALA A 152 4.10 -3.30 -3.23
N TYR A 153 4.76 -4.33 -3.78
CA TYR A 153 6.09 -4.78 -3.36
C TYR A 153 7.13 -3.66 -3.23
N VAL A 154 7.11 -2.71 -4.15
CA VAL A 154 8.05 -1.57 -4.17
C VAL A 154 7.35 -0.22 -4.44
N ALA A 155 6.03 -0.19 -4.45
CA ALA A 155 5.26 1.04 -4.60
C ALA A 155 5.37 1.87 -3.31
N VAL A 156 5.82 3.11 -3.42
CA VAL A 156 6.03 4.00 -2.27
C VAL A 156 4.70 4.64 -1.87
N THR A 157 3.79 3.81 -1.41
CA THR A 157 2.44 4.21 -0.96
C THR A 157 2.19 3.80 0.47
N ALA A 158 1.29 4.50 1.14
CA ALA A 158 0.95 4.21 2.53
C ALA A 158 0.08 2.95 2.72
N ASP A 159 -0.43 2.34 1.65
CA ASP A 159 -1.45 1.29 1.73
C ASP A 159 -0.98 0.03 2.45
N LEU A 160 0.19 -0.50 2.07
CA LEU A 160 0.76 -1.69 2.69
C LEU A 160 1.22 -1.43 4.15
N PRO A 161 2.00 -0.37 4.45
CA PRO A 161 2.35 -0.04 5.84
C PRO A 161 1.14 0.16 6.75
N LEU A 162 0.11 0.84 6.23
CA LEU A 162 -1.15 1.06 6.92
C LEU A 162 -1.85 -0.26 7.28
N ALA A 163 -2.02 -1.16 6.30
CA ALA A 163 -2.67 -2.45 6.51
C ALA A 163 -1.92 -3.30 7.56
N VAL A 164 -0.59 -3.27 7.53
CA VAL A 164 0.25 -4.00 8.50
C VAL A 164 0.11 -3.40 9.89
N LEU A 165 0.11 -2.07 10.05
CA LEU A 165 -0.10 -1.43 11.37
C LEU A 165 -1.50 -1.72 11.91
N LEU A 166 -2.54 -1.62 11.09
CA LEU A 166 -3.91 -1.95 11.50
C LEU A 166 -4.01 -3.41 11.97
N PHE A 167 -3.37 -4.32 11.23
CA PHE A 167 -3.35 -5.73 11.60
C PHE A 167 -2.46 -6.03 12.81
N LEU A 168 -1.40 -5.26 13.03
CA LEU A 168 -0.61 -5.30 14.28
C LEU A 168 -1.48 -4.91 15.48
N GLY A 169 -2.31 -3.87 15.35
CA GLY A 169 -3.30 -3.52 16.37
C GLY A 169 -4.26 -4.68 16.67
N PHE A 170 -4.78 -5.32 15.63
CA PHE A 170 -5.60 -6.53 15.76
C PHE A 170 -4.85 -7.68 16.43
N TYR A 171 -3.60 -7.93 16.06
CA TYR A 171 -2.75 -8.96 16.66
C TYR A 171 -2.56 -8.73 18.17
N VAL A 172 -2.21 -7.50 18.59
CA VAL A 172 -2.04 -7.14 20.00
C VAL A 172 -3.33 -7.32 20.79
N TRP A 173 -4.46 -6.90 20.20
CA TRP A 173 -5.78 -7.08 20.80
C TRP A 173 -6.13 -8.56 20.96
N TRP A 174 -6.00 -9.35 19.87
CA TRP A 174 -6.36 -10.76 19.88
C TRP A 174 -5.54 -11.57 20.88
N ILE A 175 -4.21 -11.37 20.92
CA ILE A 175 -3.36 -12.07 21.90
C ILE A 175 -3.75 -11.68 23.32
N GLY A 176 -4.10 -10.42 23.57
CA GLY A 176 -4.58 -9.97 24.86
C GLY A 176 -5.87 -10.64 25.27
N LEU A 177 -6.81 -10.76 24.33
CA LEU A 177 -8.10 -11.43 24.54
C LEU A 177 -7.92 -12.92 24.83
N ALA A 178 -7.11 -13.63 24.01
CA ALA A 178 -6.83 -15.05 24.17
C ALA A 178 -6.13 -15.38 25.50
N ALA A 179 -5.31 -14.44 26.02
CA ALA A 179 -4.64 -14.58 27.31
C ALA A 179 -5.49 -14.07 28.50
N THR A 180 -6.75 -13.68 28.27
CA THR A 180 -7.64 -13.07 29.28
C THR A 180 -7.02 -11.85 29.99
N ARG A 181 -6.11 -11.12 29.32
CA ARG A 181 -5.29 -10.03 29.89
C ARG A 181 -5.32 -8.78 29.00
N LEU A 182 -6.52 -8.26 28.71
CA LEU A 182 -6.65 -6.94 28.06
C LEU A 182 -6.47 -5.83 29.11
N THR A 183 -5.21 -5.54 29.44
CA THR A 183 -4.85 -4.47 30.36
C THR A 183 -4.98 -3.08 29.72
N ILE A 184 -5.06 -2.03 30.54
CA ILE A 184 -5.03 -0.63 30.09
C ILE A 184 -3.79 -0.36 29.22
N GLY A 185 -2.60 -0.86 29.64
CA GLY A 185 -1.36 -0.71 28.86
C GLY A 185 -1.45 -1.30 27.45
N ARG A 186 -2.17 -2.41 27.26
CA ARG A 186 -2.40 -2.98 25.90
C ARG A 186 -3.30 -2.08 25.07
N TRP A 187 -4.37 -1.54 25.65
CA TRP A 187 -5.22 -0.59 24.94
C TRP A 187 -4.49 0.69 24.56
N ILE A 188 -3.59 1.18 25.44
CA ILE A 188 -2.69 2.30 25.11
C ILE A 188 -1.79 1.93 23.93
N SER A 189 -1.15 0.76 23.95
CA SER A 189 -0.30 0.29 22.85
C SER A 189 -1.09 0.19 21.53
N ILE A 190 -2.31 -0.35 21.57
CA ILE A 190 -3.21 -0.41 20.41
C ILE A 190 -3.50 1.01 19.91
N GLY A 191 -3.87 1.94 20.79
CA GLY A 191 -4.13 3.33 20.43
C GLY A 191 -2.94 4.01 19.75
N CYS A 192 -1.73 3.80 20.26
CA CYS A 192 -0.50 4.31 19.64
C CYS A 192 -0.23 3.70 18.26
N ILE A 193 -0.42 2.39 18.08
CA ILE A 193 -0.28 1.73 16.79
C ILE A 193 -1.30 2.29 15.78
N LEU A 194 -2.55 2.47 16.19
CA LEU A 194 -3.59 3.04 15.36
C LEU A 194 -3.35 4.52 15.04
N ALA A 195 -2.75 5.28 15.97
CA ALA A 195 -2.32 6.66 15.73
C ALA A 195 -1.27 6.74 14.60
N LEU A 196 -0.26 5.85 14.63
CA LEU A 196 0.70 5.75 13.53
C LEU A 196 0.02 5.39 12.21
N ALA A 197 -0.92 4.45 12.23
CA ALA A 197 -1.72 4.09 11.05
C ALA A 197 -2.51 5.29 10.51
N ALA A 198 -3.15 6.07 11.39
CA ALA A 198 -3.90 7.26 11.01
C ALA A 198 -2.99 8.39 10.48
N LEU A 199 -1.78 8.54 11.02
CA LEU A 199 -0.78 9.50 10.50
C LEU A 199 -0.16 9.09 9.15
N LEU A 200 -0.32 7.84 8.70
CA LEU A 200 0.12 7.41 7.37
C LEU A 200 -0.81 7.90 6.25
N LYS A 201 -2.13 7.92 6.48
CA LYS A 201 -3.09 8.14 5.38
C LYS A 201 -4.36 8.92 5.79
N GLY A 202 -4.45 9.31 7.06
CA GLY A 202 -5.65 9.92 7.63
C GLY A 202 -6.45 8.94 8.51
N PRO A 203 -7.48 9.41 9.22
CA PRO A 203 -8.22 8.62 10.20
C PRO A 203 -9.18 7.58 9.59
N GLN A 204 -9.63 7.77 8.34
CA GLN A 204 -10.68 6.94 7.74
C GLN A 204 -10.34 5.43 7.71
N PRO A 205 -9.12 4.98 7.33
CA PRO A 205 -8.81 3.56 7.28
C PRO A 205 -8.78 2.87 8.65
N VAL A 206 -8.63 3.63 9.74
CA VAL A 206 -8.66 3.08 11.10
C VAL A 206 -10.02 2.47 11.45
N ALA A 207 -11.06 2.83 10.68
CA ALA A 207 -12.38 2.22 10.75
C ALA A 207 -12.35 0.68 10.62
N TYR A 208 -11.40 0.09 9.88
CA TYR A 208 -11.25 -1.36 9.82
C TYR A 208 -11.07 -1.98 11.20
N PHE A 209 -10.23 -1.39 12.04
CA PHE A 209 -10.01 -1.89 13.40
C PHE A 209 -11.24 -1.66 14.26
N PHE A 210 -11.75 -0.43 14.32
CA PHE A 210 -12.84 -0.09 15.23
C PHE A 210 -14.16 -0.78 14.89
N LEU A 211 -14.52 -0.82 13.61
CA LEU A 211 -15.73 -1.53 13.16
C LEU A 211 -15.57 -3.04 13.33
N GLY A 212 -14.41 -3.60 12.98
CA GLY A 212 -14.16 -5.03 13.09
C GLY A 212 -14.17 -5.51 14.54
N VAL A 213 -13.40 -4.87 15.41
CA VAL A 213 -13.34 -5.22 16.85
C VAL A 213 -14.66 -4.88 17.53
N GLY A 214 -15.29 -3.74 17.20
CA GLY A 214 -16.60 -3.36 17.71
C GLY A 214 -17.69 -4.38 17.35
N ALA A 215 -17.70 -4.86 16.10
CA ALA A 215 -18.63 -5.90 15.67
C ALA A 215 -18.41 -7.22 16.44
N TYR A 216 -17.16 -7.62 16.64
CA TYR A 216 -16.87 -8.80 17.47
C TYR A 216 -17.36 -8.62 18.91
N ILE A 217 -17.11 -7.47 19.55
CA ILE A 217 -17.59 -7.14 20.89
C ILE A 217 -19.11 -7.24 20.96
N ALA A 218 -19.82 -6.68 19.96
CA ALA A 218 -21.27 -6.71 19.90
C ALA A 218 -21.82 -8.13 19.73
N VAL A 219 -21.26 -8.93 18.80
CA VAL A 219 -21.70 -10.31 18.54
C VAL A 219 -21.45 -11.21 19.75
N ARG A 220 -20.29 -11.05 20.40
CA ARG A 220 -19.93 -11.84 21.61
C ARG A 220 -20.47 -11.25 22.91
N ARG A 221 -21.10 -10.07 22.86
CA ARG A 221 -21.56 -9.31 24.04
C ARG A 221 -20.44 -9.06 25.06
N SER A 222 -19.21 -8.87 24.56
CA SER A 222 -18.01 -8.66 25.40
C SER A 222 -17.89 -7.20 25.81
N TRP A 223 -18.96 -6.59 26.31
CA TRP A 223 -19.09 -5.18 26.64
C TRP A 223 -17.99 -4.62 27.58
N PRO A 224 -17.41 -5.40 28.52
CA PRO A 224 -16.28 -4.93 29.33
C PRO A 224 -15.05 -4.46 28.55
N GLN A 225 -14.94 -4.81 27.26
CA GLN A 225 -13.86 -4.32 26.38
C GLN A 225 -14.12 -2.92 25.80
N LEU A 226 -15.35 -2.45 25.83
CA LEU A 226 -15.73 -1.18 25.19
C LEU A 226 -14.99 0.05 25.73
N PRO A 227 -14.79 0.21 27.06
CA PRO A 227 -13.98 1.33 27.59
C PRO A 227 -12.55 1.33 27.06
N GLY A 228 -11.93 0.15 26.90
CA GLY A 228 -10.60 0.02 26.32
C GLY A 228 -10.58 0.39 24.84
N LEU A 229 -11.59 -0.02 24.06
CA LEU A 229 -11.73 0.35 22.65
C LEU A 229 -11.87 1.87 22.50
N ILE A 230 -12.67 2.52 23.37
CA ILE A 230 -12.81 3.98 23.40
C ILE A 230 -11.48 4.65 23.75
N LEU A 231 -10.76 4.14 24.76
CA LEU A 231 -9.44 4.64 25.14
C LEU A 231 -8.46 4.59 23.96
N ALA A 232 -8.41 3.46 23.25
CA ALA A 232 -7.58 3.33 22.06
C ALA A 232 -7.98 4.34 20.96
N GLY A 233 -9.28 4.61 20.82
CA GLY A 233 -9.80 5.63 19.91
C GLY A 233 -9.35 7.05 20.27
N VAL A 234 -9.46 7.41 21.54
CA VAL A 234 -8.98 8.72 22.04
C VAL A 234 -7.50 8.90 21.78
N ILE A 235 -6.68 7.91 22.12
CA ILE A 235 -5.22 7.95 21.89
C ILE A 235 -4.89 8.03 20.38
N CYS A 236 -5.64 7.33 19.56
CA CYS A 236 -5.48 7.38 18.10
C CYS A 236 -5.78 8.77 17.53
N VAL A 237 -6.83 9.43 18.01
CA VAL A 237 -7.29 10.71 17.44
C VAL A 237 -6.40 11.88 17.86
N ILE A 238 -5.82 11.88 19.07
CA ILE A 238 -5.05 13.00 19.60
C ILE A 238 -3.94 13.49 18.64
N PRO A 239 -2.97 12.66 18.19
CA PRO A 239 -1.87 13.15 17.35
C PRO A 239 -2.34 13.57 15.95
N VAL A 240 -3.39 12.95 15.43
CA VAL A 240 -3.98 13.32 14.14
C VAL A 240 -4.70 14.67 14.24
N ALA A 241 -5.49 14.87 15.28
CA ALA A 241 -6.17 16.13 15.54
C ALA A 241 -5.16 17.26 15.80
N ALA A 242 -4.12 16.99 16.58
CA ALA A 242 -3.03 17.94 16.82
C ALA A 242 -2.33 18.35 15.52
N TRP A 243 -2.04 17.38 14.62
CA TRP A 243 -1.43 17.68 13.32
C TRP A 243 -2.35 18.54 12.45
N TYR A 244 -3.63 18.20 12.34
CA TYR A 244 -4.59 19.03 11.58
C TYR A 244 -4.77 20.42 12.17
N ALA A 245 -4.85 20.54 13.50
CA ALA A 245 -4.93 21.83 14.17
C ALA A 245 -3.70 22.70 13.91
N TYR A 246 -2.51 22.10 13.83
CA TYR A 246 -1.26 22.77 13.52
C TYR A 246 -1.18 23.22 12.06
N VAL A 247 -1.62 22.34 11.14
CA VAL A 247 -1.58 22.60 9.70
C VAL A 247 -2.71 23.53 9.25
N TYR A 248 -3.81 23.58 10.00
CA TYR A 248 -4.96 24.45 9.67
C TYR A 248 -4.60 25.93 9.68
N THR A 249 -5.00 26.64 8.62
CA THR A 249 -4.89 28.09 8.53
C THR A 249 -6.31 28.67 8.49
N PRO A 250 -6.68 29.58 9.42
CA PRO A 250 -8.00 30.22 9.38
C PRO A 250 -8.23 30.93 8.03
N GLY A 251 -9.40 30.72 7.45
CA GLY A 251 -9.77 31.25 6.13
C GLY A 251 -9.37 30.38 4.94
N ASP A 252 -8.64 29.29 5.16
CA ASP A 252 -8.37 28.28 4.14
C ASP A 252 -9.46 27.21 4.16
N GLU A 253 -10.61 27.53 3.55
CA GLU A 253 -11.71 26.58 3.39
C GLU A 253 -11.29 25.32 2.58
N SER A 254 -10.26 25.46 1.75
CA SER A 254 -9.75 24.35 0.94
C SER A 254 -9.16 23.23 1.80
N THR A 255 -8.52 23.55 2.93
CA THR A 255 -7.95 22.57 3.85
C THR A 255 -9.02 21.68 4.47
N TRP A 256 -10.16 22.27 4.90
CA TRP A 256 -11.25 21.51 5.50
C TRP A 256 -12.04 20.72 4.45
N ALA A 257 -12.31 21.29 3.29
CA ALA A 257 -12.93 20.60 2.16
C ALA A 257 -12.06 19.41 1.67
N LEU A 258 -10.75 19.59 1.63
CA LEU A 258 -9.78 18.52 1.32
C LEU A 258 -9.79 17.43 2.38
N PHE A 259 -9.80 17.78 3.66
CA PHE A 259 -9.88 16.82 4.76
C PHE A 259 -11.14 15.97 4.68
N MET A 260 -12.28 16.61 4.52
CA MET A 260 -13.56 15.91 4.45
C MET A 260 -13.79 15.24 3.10
N ARG A 261 -13.05 15.64 2.05
CA ARG A 261 -13.26 15.22 0.65
C ARG A 261 -14.72 15.30 0.20
N LEU A 262 -15.45 16.25 0.78
CA LEU A 262 -16.90 16.39 0.57
C LEU A 262 -17.23 16.62 -0.90
N ASP A 263 -16.40 17.35 -1.63
CA ASP A 263 -16.63 17.59 -3.06
C ASP A 263 -16.48 16.32 -3.89
N LYS A 264 -15.49 15.47 -3.56
CA LYS A 264 -15.34 14.16 -4.21
C LYS A 264 -16.47 13.19 -3.85
N VAL A 265 -16.95 13.24 -2.62
CA VAL A 265 -18.12 12.46 -2.18
C VAL A 265 -19.40 12.93 -2.86
N ARG A 266 -19.58 14.26 -2.99
CA ARG A 266 -20.75 14.85 -3.65
C ARG A 266 -20.79 14.62 -5.16
N SER A 267 -19.63 14.59 -5.82
CA SER A 267 -19.51 14.38 -7.26
C SER A 267 -19.35 12.91 -7.66
N ALA A 268 -19.08 12.02 -6.70
CA ALA A 268 -18.89 10.60 -6.99
C ALA A 268 -20.25 9.94 -7.25
N THR A 269 -20.35 9.24 -8.36
CA THR A 269 -21.45 8.28 -8.61
C THR A 269 -21.37 7.17 -7.57
N LEU A 270 -22.52 6.69 -7.10
CA LEU A 270 -22.57 5.53 -6.21
C LEU A 270 -21.85 4.36 -6.88
N PRO A 271 -20.91 3.68 -6.18
CA PRO A 271 -20.23 2.54 -6.76
C PRO A 271 -21.23 1.46 -7.12
N HIS A 272 -20.95 0.72 -8.18
CA HIS A 272 -21.70 -0.49 -8.47
C HIS A 272 -21.17 -1.60 -7.52
N PRO A 273 -21.86 -1.91 -6.39
CA PRO A 273 -21.29 -2.71 -5.32
C PRO A 273 -20.85 -4.11 -5.77
N LEU A 274 -21.55 -4.71 -6.74
CA LEU A 274 -21.18 -6.00 -7.31
C LEU A 274 -19.87 -5.91 -8.11
N ARG A 275 -19.66 -4.85 -8.87
CA ARG A 275 -18.41 -4.65 -9.62
C ARG A 275 -17.24 -4.40 -8.68
N ALA A 276 -17.45 -3.57 -7.65
CA ALA A 276 -16.44 -3.34 -6.62
C ALA A 276 -16.10 -4.65 -5.88
N ALA A 277 -17.10 -5.43 -5.48
CA ALA A 277 -16.90 -6.73 -4.83
C ALA A 277 -16.14 -7.72 -5.72
N ALA A 278 -16.47 -7.80 -7.01
CA ALA A 278 -15.77 -8.65 -7.97
C ALA A 278 -14.30 -8.24 -8.13
N ASN A 279 -14.02 -6.94 -8.22
CA ASN A 279 -12.67 -6.41 -8.28
C ASN A 279 -11.88 -6.74 -7.00
N VAL A 280 -12.47 -6.52 -5.82
CA VAL A 280 -11.84 -6.84 -4.53
C VAL A 280 -11.56 -8.33 -4.44
N PHE A 281 -12.50 -9.18 -4.83
CA PHE A 281 -12.31 -10.63 -4.84
C PHE A 281 -11.15 -11.03 -5.74
N ALA A 282 -11.10 -10.52 -6.99
CA ALA A 282 -10.04 -10.81 -7.94
C ALA A 282 -8.66 -10.34 -7.44
N GLU A 283 -8.60 -9.14 -6.86
CA GLU A 283 -7.37 -8.53 -6.36
C GLU A 283 -6.82 -9.20 -5.09
N THR A 284 -7.66 -9.97 -4.39
CA THR A 284 -7.29 -10.71 -3.18
C THR A 284 -7.18 -12.23 -3.41
N LEU A 285 -7.28 -12.70 -4.67
CA LEU A 285 -6.99 -14.10 -5.02
C LEU A 285 -5.51 -14.44 -4.72
N PRO A 286 -5.17 -15.69 -4.40
CA PRO A 286 -6.09 -16.82 -4.17
C PRO A 286 -6.64 -16.86 -2.73
N ALA A 287 -6.25 -15.92 -1.86
CA ALA A 287 -6.63 -15.92 -0.44
C ALA A 287 -8.15 -15.81 -0.23
N SER A 288 -8.82 -14.92 -0.99
CA SER A 288 -10.28 -14.74 -0.91
C SER A 288 -11.07 -16.02 -1.23
N LEU A 289 -10.66 -16.73 -2.29
CA LEU A 289 -11.28 -18.01 -2.66
C LEU A 289 -11.11 -19.05 -1.54
N PHE A 290 -9.90 -19.16 -1.01
CA PHE A 290 -9.58 -20.18 -0.03
C PHE A 290 -10.24 -19.89 1.32
N ALA A 291 -10.21 -18.64 1.77
CA ALA A 291 -10.93 -18.20 2.96
C ALA A 291 -12.46 -18.37 2.81
N GLY A 292 -13.02 -18.03 1.63
CA GLY A 292 -14.45 -18.20 1.35
C GLY A 292 -14.90 -19.64 1.44
N VAL A 293 -14.18 -20.57 0.80
CA VAL A 293 -14.50 -22.02 0.89
C VAL A 293 -14.40 -22.51 2.33
N TYR A 294 -13.39 -22.07 3.09
CA TYR A 294 -13.25 -22.45 4.49
C TYR A 294 -14.44 -22.00 5.34
N LEU A 295 -14.87 -20.75 5.20
CA LEU A 295 -16.00 -20.20 5.93
C LEU A 295 -17.31 -20.89 5.56
N LEU A 296 -17.57 -21.12 4.27
CA LEU A 296 -18.77 -21.77 3.76
C LEU A 296 -18.88 -23.25 4.15
N THR A 297 -17.74 -23.95 4.23
CA THR A 297 -17.74 -25.39 4.59
C THR A 297 -17.76 -25.64 6.10
N GLY A 298 -17.79 -24.58 6.91
CA GLY A 298 -17.83 -24.69 8.38
C GLY A 298 -16.60 -25.37 8.96
N GLY A 299 -15.43 -25.15 8.35
CA GLY A 299 -14.15 -25.74 8.78
C GLY A 299 -13.79 -25.44 10.25
N ASN A 300 -14.33 -24.33 10.78
CA ASN A 300 -14.13 -23.91 12.18
C ASN A 300 -14.95 -24.69 13.23
N ARG A 301 -16.03 -25.39 12.82
CA ARG A 301 -16.95 -26.04 13.79
C ARG A 301 -16.34 -27.20 14.58
N ARG A 302 -15.23 -27.78 14.11
CA ARG A 302 -14.54 -28.90 14.77
C ARG A 302 -13.40 -28.51 15.69
N GLY A 303 -12.94 -27.24 15.62
CA GLY A 303 -11.79 -26.75 16.39
C GLY A 303 -12.10 -26.22 17.79
N GLY A 304 -13.32 -26.41 18.28
CA GLY A 304 -13.75 -25.88 19.57
C GLY A 304 -14.06 -24.37 19.55
N GLN A 305 -14.48 -23.87 20.73
CA GLN A 305 -14.96 -22.50 20.89
C GLN A 305 -13.88 -21.46 20.58
N ALA A 306 -12.64 -21.67 21.05
CA ALA A 306 -11.53 -20.73 20.86
C ALA A 306 -11.18 -20.50 19.38
N LEU A 307 -11.17 -21.57 18.56
CA LEU A 307 -10.95 -21.43 17.12
C LEU A 307 -12.13 -20.74 16.43
N SER A 308 -13.35 -21.05 16.86
CA SER A 308 -14.55 -20.39 16.33
C SER A 308 -14.55 -18.89 16.63
N ASP A 309 -14.11 -18.50 17.84
CA ASP A 309 -13.98 -17.09 18.23
C ASP A 309 -12.90 -16.37 17.42
N PHE A 310 -11.79 -17.05 17.15
CA PHE A 310 -10.73 -16.51 16.31
C PHE A 310 -11.19 -16.26 14.88
N VAL A 311 -11.85 -17.25 14.28
CA VAL A 311 -12.41 -17.12 12.92
C VAL A 311 -13.44 -16.00 12.86
N LEU A 312 -14.32 -15.89 13.87
CA LEU A 312 -15.30 -14.81 13.98
C LEU A 312 -14.60 -13.44 14.05
N ALA A 313 -13.55 -13.31 14.89
CA ALA A 313 -12.81 -12.05 15.01
C ALA A 313 -12.16 -11.63 13.69
N LEU A 314 -11.53 -12.59 12.97
CA LEU A 314 -10.95 -12.36 11.64
C LEU A 314 -12.02 -11.96 10.61
N ALA A 315 -13.16 -12.63 10.63
CA ALA A 315 -14.28 -12.34 9.74
C ALA A 315 -14.88 -10.94 10.00
N CYS A 316 -15.09 -10.57 11.26
CA CYS A 316 -15.55 -9.24 11.64
C CYS A 316 -14.55 -8.18 11.16
N TYR A 317 -13.26 -8.37 11.40
CA TYR A 317 -12.24 -7.44 10.96
C TYR A 317 -12.17 -7.32 9.43
N ALA A 318 -12.21 -8.43 8.71
CA ALA A 318 -12.10 -8.43 7.24
C ALA A 318 -13.34 -7.84 6.55
N PHE A 319 -14.54 -8.21 6.99
CA PHE A 319 -15.74 -7.99 6.19
C PHE A 319 -16.59 -6.80 6.62
N VAL A 320 -16.62 -6.41 7.91
CA VAL A 320 -17.55 -5.36 8.35
C VAL A 320 -17.22 -4.01 7.69
N CYS A 321 -15.95 -3.58 7.74
CA CYS A 321 -15.55 -2.34 7.07
C CYS A 321 -15.56 -2.49 5.54
N THR A 322 -15.19 -3.67 5.01
CA THR A 322 -15.24 -3.95 3.57
C THR A 322 -16.65 -3.78 3.02
N ILE A 323 -17.66 -4.35 3.67
CA ILE A 323 -19.05 -4.20 3.26
C ILE A 323 -19.46 -2.72 3.28
N ALA A 324 -19.10 -1.98 4.34
CA ALA A 324 -19.39 -0.55 4.39
C ALA A 324 -18.75 0.23 3.24
N LEU A 325 -17.50 -0.11 2.86
CA LEU A 325 -16.78 0.53 1.76
C LEU A 325 -17.36 0.21 0.37
N LEU A 326 -17.97 -0.98 0.18
CA LEU A 326 -18.61 -1.31 -1.10
C LEU A 326 -19.76 -0.38 -1.46
N PHE A 327 -20.37 0.26 -0.45
CA PHE A 327 -21.45 1.24 -0.61
C PHE A 327 -20.98 2.68 -0.47
N TRP A 328 -19.67 2.90 -0.23
CA TRP A 328 -19.15 4.25 -0.03
C TRP A 328 -18.82 4.92 -1.37
N PRO A 329 -19.28 6.15 -1.62
CA PRO A 329 -18.94 6.89 -2.84
C PRO A 329 -17.43 7.05 -3.00
N GLY A 330 -16.91 6.67 -4.17
CA GLY A 330 -15.47 6.68 -4.44
C GLY A 330 -14.67 5.51 -3.80
N GLY A 331 -15.36 4.54 -3.16
CA GLY A 331 -14.75 3.34 -2.57
C GLY A 331 -14.28 2.27 -3.56
N GLU A 332 -14.37 2.50 -4.88
CA GLU A 332 -14.09 1.48 -5.91
C GLU A 332 -12.61 1.09 -6.06
N ALA A 333 -11.69 1.89 -5.54
CA ALA A 333 -10.27 1.61 -5.68
C ALA A 333 -9.85 0.41 -4.80
N ALA A 334 -9.39 -0.68 -5.43
CA ALA A 334 -8.99 -1.92 -4.78
C ALA A 334 -8.01 -1.69 -3.60
N ARG A 335 -7.17 -0.66 -3.66
CA ARG A 335 -6.22 -0.29 -2.59
C ARG A 335 -6.87 0.05 -1.25
N TYR A 336 -8.14 0.47 -1.21
CA TYR A 336 -8.84 0.77 0.04
C TYR A 336 -9.19 -0.49 0.83
N PHE A 337 -9.21 -1.63 0.16
CA PHE A 337 -9.48 -2.94 0.76
C PHE A 337 -8.23 -3.68 1.22
N PHE A 338 -7.06 -3.05 1.14
CA PHE A 338 -5.78 -3.66 1.56
C PHE A 338 -5.82 -4.23 2.99
N PRO A 339 -6.45 -3.57 4.00
CA PRO A 339 -6.50 -4.11 5.36
C PRO A 339 -7.18 -5.47 5.51
N MET A 340 -8.05 -5.87 4.56
CA MET A 340 -8.69 -7.19 4.61
C MET A 340 -7.77 -8.33 4.12
N VAL A 341 -6.67 -8.04 3.43
CA VAL A 341 -5.80 -9.07 2.83
C VAL A 341 -5.16 -9.95 3.90
N LEU A 342 -4.59 -9.32 4.96
CA LEU A 342 -3.91 -10.08 6.01
C LEU A 342 -4.85 -11.09 6.72
N PRO A 343 -6.05 -10.69 7.20
CA PRO A 343 -6.97 -11.66 7.82
C PRO A 343 -7.45 -12.74 6.83
N LEU A 344 -7.62 -12.43 5.53
CA LEU A 344 -7.93 -13.45 4.52
C LEU A 344 -6.80 -14.47 4.38
N CYS A 345 -5.55 -14.04 4.42
CA CYS A 345 -4.39 -14.94 4.37
C CYS A 345 -4.29 -15.81 5.64
N VAL A 346 -4.64 -15.25 6.81
CA VAL A 346 -4.74 -16.05 8.04
C VAL A 346 -5.85 -17.08 7.92
N LEU A 347 -7.03 -16.71 7.44
CA LEU A 347 -8.13 -17.68 7.16
C LEU A 347 -7.68 -18.74 6.15
N GLY A 348 -6.88 -18.36 5.14
CA GLY A 348 -6.29 -19.29 4.17
C GLY A 348 -5.34 -20.30 4.82
N GLY A 349 -4.51 -19.89 5.77
CA GLY A 349 -3.66 -20.81 6.54
C GLY A 349 -4.47 -21.79 7.38
N LEU A 350 -5.54 -21.34 8.05
CA LEU A 350 -6.50 -22.20 8.76
C LEU A 350 -7.17 -23.18 7.81
N ALA A 351 -7.54 -22.72 6.63
CA ALA A 351 -8.14 -23.54 5.58
C ALA A 351 -7.22 -24.66 5.12
N PHE A 352 -5.93 -24.36 4.93
CA PHE A 352 -4.92 -25.36 4.54
C PHE A 352 -4.88 -26.51 5.53
N ASP A 353 -4.78 -26.24 6.81
CA ASP A 353 -4.68 -27.25 7.86
C ASP A 353 -5.95 -28.13 7.93
N SER A 354 -7.12 -27.51 7.74
CA SER A 354 -8.41 -28.21 7.88
C SER A 354 -8.89 -28.93 6.60
N LEU A 355 -8.55 -28.40 5.41
CA LEU A 355 -9.05 -28.91 4.13
C LEU A 355 -8.07 -29.85 3.43
N SER A 356 -6.78 -29.86 3.78
CA SER A 356 -5.78 -30.74 3.16
C SER A 356 -6.16 -32.23 3.21
N VAL A 357 -6.79 -32.65 4.29
CA VAL A 357 -7.29 -34.07 4.44
C VAL A 357 -8.62 -34.28 3.77
N ARG A 358 -9.53 -33.27 3.75
CA ARG A 358 -10.91 -33.45 3.28
C ARG A 358 -11.09 -33.16 1.79
N ARG A 359 -10.29 -32.25 1.25
CA ARG A 359 -10.37 -31.77 -0.13
C ARG A 359 -8.97 -31.60 -0.73
N PRO A 360 -8.16 -32.68 -0.78
CA PRO A 360 -6.75 -32.57 -1.19
C PRO A 360 -6.59 -31.97 -2.59
N LEU A 361 -7.47 -32.28 -3.53
CA LEU A 361 -7.44 -31.72 -4.89
C LEU A 361 -7.62 -30.20 -4.89
N PHE A 362 -8.59 -29.70 -4.14
CA PHE A 362 -8.81 -28.26 -4.04
C PHE A 362 -7.61 -27.54 -3.40
N VAL A 363 -7.08 -28.07 -2.29
CA VAL A 363 -5.90 -27.51 -1.61
C VAL A 363 -4.67 -27.54 -2.53
N ALA A 364 -4.44 -28.64 -3.23
CA ALA A 364 -3.33 -28.76 -4.17
C ALA A 364 -3.46 -27.77 -5.34
N SER A 365 -4.68 -27.57 -5.87
CA SER A 365 -4.92 -26.58 -6.94
C SER A 365 -4.61 -25.15 -6.48
N VAL A 366 -5.07 -24.77 -5.28
CA VAL A 366 -4.77 -23.43 -4.74
C VAL A 366 -3.29 -23.28 -4.40
N LEU A 367 -2.64 -24.33 -3.86
CA LEU A 367 -1.20 -24.36 -3.59
C LEU A 367 -0.41 -24.18 -4.91
N LEU A 368 -0.76 -24.93 -5.95
CA LEU A 368 -0.11 -24.82 -7.25
C LEU A 368 -0.29 -23.43 -7.87
N ALA A 369 -1.50 -22.87 -7.82
CA ALA A 369 -1.76 -21.51 -8.29
C ALA A 369 -0.93 -20.48 -7.50
N THR A 370 -0.86 -20.61 -6.18
CA THR A 370 -0.07 -19.73 -5.31
C THR A 370 1.42 -19.80 -5.67
N LEU A 371 1.97 -21.01 -5.78
CA LEU A 371 3.37 -21.22 -6.17
C LEU A 371 3.66 -20.73 -7.59
N GLY A 372 2.70 -20.91 -8.52
CA GLY A 372 2.79 -20.39 -9.88
C GLY A 372 2.87 -18.86 -9.93
N ILE A 373 2.04 -18.16 -9.12
CA ILE A 373 2.09 -16.69 -9.00
C ILE A 373 3.42 -16.25 -8.41
N LEU A 374 3.91 -16.92 -7.35
CA LEU A 374 5.21 -16.59 -6.74
C LEU A 374 6.37 -16.82 -7.70
N ALA A 375 6.35 -17.93 -8.45
CA ALA A 375 7.36 -18.22 -9.47
C ALA A 375 7.32 -17.16 -10.59
N TYR A 376 6.12 -16.79 -11.07
CA TYR A 376 5.97 -15.70 -12.03
C TYR A 376 6.50 -14.38 -11.49
N ALA A 377 6.16 -14.01 -10.25
CA ALA A 377 6.65 -12.78 -9.61
C ALA A 377 8.19 -12.81 -9.44
N ALA A 378 8.78 -13.95 -9.10
CA ALA A 378 10.24 -14.12 -9.00
C ALA A 378 10.92 -13.97 -10.37
N VAL A 379 10.39 -14.61 -11.41
CA VAL A 379 10.90 -14.47 -12.79
C VAL A 379 10.75 -13.03 -13.26
N TYR A 380 9.60 -12.41 -13.03
CA TYR A 380 9.38 -11.01 -13.36
C TYR A 380 10.36 -10.08 -12.63
N SER A 381 10.58 -10.29 -11.34
CA SER A 381 11.51 -9.51 -10.54
C SER A 381 12.97 -9.70 -10.97
N ALA A 382 13.42 -10.95 -11.06
CA ALA A 382 14.84 -11.26 -11.25
C ALA A 382 15.30 -11.23 -12.72
N ILE A 383 14.41 -11.47 -13.68
CA ILE A 383 14.75 -11.60 -15.11
C ILE A 383 14.09 -10.50 -15.94
N ALA A 384 12.74 -10.38 -15.90
CA ALA A 384 12.04 -9.43 -16.76
C ALA A 384 12.32 -7.97 -16.38
N SER A 385 12.40 -7.67 -15.08
CA SER A 385 12.63 -6.32 -14.59
C SER A 385 13.99 -5.74 -15.01
N PRO A 386 15.14 -6.45 -14.93
CA PRO A 386 16.41 -6.00 -15.52
C PRO A 386 16.35 -5.81 -17.04
N LEU A 387 15.74 -6.75 -17.76
CA LEU A 387 15.64 -6.68 -19.24
C LEU A 387 14.78 -5.49 -19.72
N LEU A 388 13.75 -5.13 -18.95
CA LEU A 388 12.84 -4.03 -19.25
C LEU A 388 13.17 -2.75 -18.46
N ALA A 389 14.37 -2.67 -17.86
CA ALA A 389 14.75 -1.58 -16.96
C ALA A 389 14.63 -0.19 -17.63
N THR A 390 14.99 -0.07 -18.91
CA THR A 390 14.84 1.19 -19.68
C THR A 390 13.37 1.65 -19.76
N GLN A 391 12.44 0.72 -19.82
CA GLN A 391 11.01 1.03 -19.85
C GLN A 391 10.48 1.39 -18.45
N PHE A 392 10.88 0.62 -17.43
CA PHE A 392 10.43 0.81 -16.05
C PHE A 392 11.07 2.01 -15.36
N ARG A 393 12.19 2.50 -15.85
CA ARG A 393 12.93 3.66 -15.34
C ARG A 393 12.78 4.90 -16.22
N SER A 394 11.71 4.99 -17.02
CA SER A 394 11.49 6.11 -17.92
C SER A 394 11.56 7.46 -17.20
N SER A 395 10.88 7.62 -16.06
CA SER A 395 10.93 8.87 -15.27
C SER A 395 12.34 9.24 -14.79
N LYS A 396 13.18 8.26 -14.45
CA LYS A 396 14.59 8.49 -14.09
C LYS A 396 15.42 8.91 -15.30
N ILE A 397 15.19 8.29 -16.45
CA ILE A 397 15.88 8.63 -17.71
C ILE A 397 15.48 10.03 -18.16
N ASP A 398 14.20 10.36 -18.09
CA ASP A 398 13.71 11.69 -18.44
C ASP A 398 14.24 12.75 -17.48
N ALA A 399 14.29 12.46 -16.16
CA ALA A 399 14.93 13.33 -15.19
C ALA A 399 16.41 13.58 -15.49
N ALA A 400 17.17 12.55 -15.91
CA ALA A 400 18.56 12.73 -16.30
C ALA A 400 18.71 13.67 -17.52
N ARG A 401 17.84 13.54 -18.51
CA ARG A 401 17.79 14.42 -19.69
C ARG A 401 17.44 15.87 -19.30
N ILE A 402 16.49 16.05 -18.40
CA ILE A 402 16.14 17.35 -17.85
C ILE A 402 17.36 17.96 -17.14
N MET A 403 18.01 17.18 -16.24
CA MET A 403 19.20 17.64 -15.52
C MET A 403 20.34 18.08 -16.43
N GLU A 404 20.58 17.38 -17.52
CA GLU A 404 21.58 17.79 -18.52
C GLU A 404 21.27 19.19 -19.05
N ARG A 405 20.02 19.49 -19.37
CA ARG A 405 19.61 20.84 -19.85
C ARG A 405 19.72 21.90 -18.76
N LEU A 406 19.30 21.56 -17.54
CA LEU A 406 19.39 22.48 -16.39
C LEU A 406 20.85 22.84 -16.07
N ARG A 407 21.78 21.89 -16.18
CA ARG A 407 23.23 22.13 -15.96
C ARG A 407 23.84 23.00 -17.06
N ALA A 408 23.42 22.80 -18.31
CA ALA A 408 23.90 23.58 -19.44
C ALA A 408 23.48 25.06 -19.37
N ALA A 409 22.32 25.35 -18.79
CA ALA A 409 21.80 26.70 -18.64
C ALA A 409 21.03 26.84 -17.30
N PRO A 410 21.77 27.06 -16.18
CA PRO A 410 21.15 27.17 -14.86
C PRO A 410 20.12 28.29 -14.79
N ALA A 411 18.93 28.00 -14.31
CA ALA A 411 17.85 28.94 -14.08
C ALA A 411 16.79 28.32 -13.14
N PRO A 412 15.93 29.12 -12.52
CA PRO A 412 14.81 28.62 -11.72
C PRO A 412 13.93 27.64 -12.51
N VAL A 413 13.47 26.58 -11.81
CA VAL A 413 12.62 25.54 -12.39
C VAL A 413 11.20 25.68 -11.86
N TYR A 414 10.26 25.74 -12.77
CA TYR A 414 8.86 25.87 -12.47
C TYR A 414 8.07 24.68 -13.03
N ARG A 415 6.98 24.38 -12.38
CA ARG A 415 6.00 23.40 -12.81
C ARG A 415 4.68 24.11 -13.09
N ALA A 416 4.11 23.90 -14.27
CA ALA A 416 2.76 24.36 -14.61
C ALA A 416 1.79 23.15 -14.63
N GLY A 417 0.70 23.28 -13.88
CA GLY A 417 -0.27 22.19 -13.75
C GLY A 417 0.22 20.95 -12.96
N PRO A 418 -0.46 19.80 -13.03
CA PRO A 418 -0.19 18.59 -12.24
C PRO A 418 0.93 17.70 -12.80
N ALA A 419 1.91 18.27 -13.51
CA ALA A 419 2.88 17.52 -14.29
C ALA A 419 4.07 16.97 -13.49
N ALA A 420 4.65 15.85 -13.94
CA ALA A 420 6.02 15.40 -13.70
C ALA A 420 6.43 15.09 -12.25
N LEU A 421 5.53 14.60 -11.38
CA LEU A 421 5.84 14.29 -9.98
C LEU A 421 6.98 13.27 -9.83
N ASN A 422 6.99 12.23 -10.64
CA ASN A 422 7.98 11.16 -10.54
C ASN A 422 9.35 11.59 -11.08
N GLU A 423 9.38 12.39 -12.14
CA GLU A 423 10.61 12.96 -12.72
C GLU A 423 11.26 13.93 -11.72
N PHE A 424 10.48 14.79 -11.10
CA PHE A 424 11.00 15.74 -10.10
C PHE A 424 11.55 15.05 -8.85
N SER A 425 11.08 13.85 -8.50
CA SER A 425 11.62 13.07 -7.38
C SER A 425 13.08 12.64 -7.59
N TYR A 426 13.57 12.68 -8.83
CA TYR A 426 14.97 12.39 -9.17
C TYR A 426 15.83 13.66 -9.36
N LEU A 427 15.24 14.83 -9.31
CA LEU A 427 15.95 16.09 -9.55
C LEU A 427 16.35 16.76 -8.22
N PRO A 428 17.65 16.96 -7.96
CA PRO A 428 18.12 17.66 -6.76
C PRO A 428 18.01 19.20 -6.93
N VAL A 429 16.86 19.67 -7.41
CA VAL A 429 16.61 21.09 -7.66
C VAL A 429 15.29 21.51 -7.00
N ARG A 430 15.23 22.76 -6.55
CA ARG A 430 13.99 23.34 -6.07
C ARG A 430 13.07 23.62 -7.26
N VAL A 431 11.84 23.16 -7.15
CA VAL A 431 10.79 23.38 -8.15
C VAL A 431 9.66 24.16 -7.51
N ALA A 432 9.20 25.22 -8.14
CA ALA A 432 8.03 25.96 -7.71
C ALA A 432 6.85 25.67 -8.65
N THR A 433 5.65 25.50 -8.10
CA THR A 433 4.42 25.44 -8.91
C THR A 433 4.01 26.86 -9.27
N VAL A 434 3.67 27.06 -10.53
CA VAL A 434 3.12 28.32 -11.04
C VAL A 434 1.78 28.05 -11.71
N ASP A 435 0.83 28.95 -11.50
CA ASP A 435 -0.40 28.99 -12.26
C ASP A 435 -0.24 29.80 -13.55
N MET A 436 -1.22 29.74 -14.44
CA MET A 436 -1.18 30.46 -15.72
C MET A 436 -1.17 32.00 -15.55
N ARG A 437 -1.58 32.53 -14.38
CA ARG A 437 -1.57 33.97 -14.10
C ARG A 437 -0.20 34.44 -13.61
N THR A 438 0.40 33.67 -12.70
CA THR A 438 1.75 33.97 -12.16
C THR A 438 2.83 33.70 -13.21
N LEU A 439 2.60 32.84 -14.17
CA LEU A 439 3.48 32.64 -15.32
C LEU A 439 3.68 33.90 -16.16
N ASP A 440 2.66 34.75 -16.28
CA ASP A 440 2.74 36.02 -17.00
C ASP A 440 3.63 37.06 -16.27
N ALA A 441 3.82 36.88 -14.96
CA ALA A 441 4.69 37.71 -14.14
C ALA A 441 6.17 37.26 -14.13
N LEU A 442 6.48 36.04 -14.63
CA LEU A 442 7.87 35.57 -14.68
C LEU A 442 8.69 36.39 -15.63
N ARG A 443 9.78 36.99 -15.10
CA ARG A 443 10.77 37.74 -15.83
C ARG A 443 12.13 37.03 -15.70
N GLY A 444 12.89 37.04 -16.79
CA GLY A 444 14.21 36.43 -16.85
C GLY A 444 14.20 34.97 -17.22
N PRO A 445 15.40 34.37 -17.34
CA PRO A 445 15.50 32.98 -17.80
C PRO A 445 14.90 32.01 -16.79
N ALA A 446 14.06 31.10 -17.27
CA ALA A 446 13.41 30.08 -16.44
C ALA A 446 13.17 28.78 -17.22
N TRP A 447 13.13 27.68 -16.49
CA TRP A 447 12.69 26.40 -17.01
C TRP A 447 11.27 26.11 -16.54
N ILE A 448 10.41 25.63 -17.45
CA ILE A 448 9.02 25.32 -17.15
C ILE A 448 8.73 23.90 -17.63
N VAL A 449 8.23 23.06 -16.73
CA VAL A 449 7.71 21.73 -17.05
C VAL A 449 6.19 21.78 -17.01
N ALA A 450 5.55 21.39 -18.10
CA ALA A 450 4.09 21.38 -18.22
C ALA A 450 3.60 20.14 -18.95
N GLN A 451 2.32 19.79 -18.77
CA GLN A 451 1.67 18.82 -19.67
C GLN A 451 1.50 19.41 -21.06
N THR A 452 1.30 18.54 -22.05
CA THR A 452 1.22 18.97 -23.45
C THR A 452 0.16 20.05 -23.70
N PRO A 453 -1.09 19.94 -23.18
CA PRO A 453 -2.10 20.99 -23.41
C PRO A 453 -1.69 22.35 -22.84
N GLU A 454 -1.21 22.37 -21.59
CA GLU A 454 -0.77 23.60 -20.93
C GLU A 454 0.48 24.17 -21.62
N ALA A 455 1.38 23.31 -22.05
CA ALA A 455 2.59 23.73 -22.77
C ALA A 455 2.24 24.40 -24.12
N ASP A 456 1.28 23.86 -24.86
CA ASP A 456 0.81 24.41 -26.13
C ASP A 456 0.15 25.80 -25.92
N GLU A 457 -0.66 25.93 -24.86
CA GLU A 457 -1.26 27.21 -24.49
C GLU A 457 -0.19 28.26 -24.14
N LEU A 458 0.82 27.86 -23.35
CA LEU A 458 1.93 28.71 -22.95
C LEU A 458 2.76 29.18 -24.16
N LEU A 459 3.09 28.26 -25.08
CA LEU A 459 3.83 28.56 -26.30
C LEU A 459 3.04 29.52 -27.20
N ALA A 460 1.70 29.36 -27.27
CA ALA A 460 0.85 30.24 -28.04
C ALA A 460 0.78 31.65 -27.46
N LYS A 461 0.72 31.80 -26.14
CA LYS A 461 0.67 33.10 -25.44
C LYS A 461 1.98 33.88 -25.49
N ARG A 462 3.13 33.21 -25.45
CA ARG A 462 4.46 33.82 -25.36
C ARG A 462 5.33 33.50 -26.59
N LYS A 463 4.78 33.69 -27.77
CA LYS A 463 5.50 33.49 -29.04
C LYS A 463 6.79 34.32 -29.06
N GLY A 464 7.92 33.63 -29.30
CA GLY A 464 9.25 34.22 -29.40
C GLY A 464 10.03 34.34 -28.08
N ALA A 465 9.38 34.25 -26.90
CA ALA A 465 10.07 34.26 -25.61
C ALA A 465 10.17 32.90 -24.95
N LEU A 466 9.26 31.97 -25.31
CA LEU A 466 9.19 30.62 -24.77
C LEU A 466 9.45 29.62 -25.87
N HIS A 467 10.39 28.69 -25.63
CA HIS A 467 10.80 27.66 -26.60
C HIS A 467 10.66 26.27 -26.05
N LEU A 468 10.15 25.32 -26.86
CA LEU A 468 10.18 23.90 -26.53
C LEU A 468 11.61 23.37 -26.66
N VAL A 469 12.13 22.79 -25.57
CA VAL A 469 13.49 22.21 -25.53
C VAL A 469 13.45 20.68 -25.57
N LEU A 470 12.50 20.07 -24.85
CA LEU A 470 12.40 18.61 -24.75
C LEU A 470 10.94 18.18 -24.56
N ALA A 471 10.52 17.16 -25.31
CA ALA A 471 9.29 16.40 -25.02
C ALA A 471 9.67 15.06 -24.39
N PHE A 472 8.98 14.68 -23.32
CA PHE A 472 9.29 13.49 -22.52
C PHE A 472 8.02 12.89 -21.88
N GLY A 473 8.21 11.81 -21.11
CA GLY A 473 7.07 11.04 -20.59
C GLY A 473 6.51 10.06 -21.61
N ARG A 474 5.67 9.13 -21.18
CA ARG A 474 5.00 8.18 -22.07
C ARG A 474 3.48 8.35 -21.98
N PRO A 475 2.81 8.61 -23.06
CA PRO A 475 3.22 8.94 -24.46
C PRO A 475 3.54 10.44 -24.62
N GLN A 476 4.76 10.90 -24.41
CA GLN A 476 5.25 12.28 -24.59
C GLN A 476 4.27 13.40 -24.12
N GLN A 477 3.66 13.17 -22.96
CA GLN A 477 2.64 14.05 -22.41
C GLN A 477 3.21 15.26 -21.66
N LEU A 478 4.54 15.30 -21.48
CA LEU A 478 5.26 16.33 -20.74
C LEU A 478 6.23 17.07 -21.65
N ARG A 479 6.36 18.37 -21.43
CA ARG A 479 7.27 19.26 -22.17
C ARG A 479 8.11 20.09 -21.22
N LEU A 480 9.39 20.17 -21.53
CA LEU A 480 10.34 21.10 -20.92
C LEU A 480 10.46 22.32 -21.83
N LEU A 481 10.08 23.45 -21.29
CA LEU A 481 10.13 24.74 -21.98
C LEU A 481 11.21 25.60 -21.37
N ARG A 482 11.85 26.45 -22.20
CA ARG A 482 12.79 27.49 -21.80
C ARG A 482 12.17 28.85 -22.04
N LEU A 483 12.11 29.65 -20.98
CA LEU A 483 11.83 31.07 -21.05
C LEU A 483 13.15 31.82 -21.12
N ASP A 484 13.37 32.59 -22.16
CA ASP A 484 14.58 33.43 -22.31
C ASP A 484 14.40 34.82 -21.68
N ASP A 485 15.51 35.47 -21.42
CA ASP A 485 15.48 36.82 -20.85
C ASP A 485 14.99 37.81 -21.92
N ASN A 486 13.78 38.31 -21.78
CA ASN A 486 13.24 39.35 -22.65
C ASN A 486 13.81 40.76 -22.32
N ARG A 487 15.11 40.85 -22.16
CA ARG A 487 15.81 42.15 -22.13
C ARG A 487 16.18 42.53 -23.56
N ARG A 488 15.19 42.95 -24.34
CA ARG A 488 15.40 43.84 -25.48
C ARG A 488 14.26 44.85 -25.52
#